data_60977cb9964432049d009f369c10fa3b
#
_entry.id   60977cb9964432049d009f369c10fa3b
#
_cell.length_a   1.000
_cell.length_b   1.000
_cell.length_c   1.000
_cell.angle_alpha   90.00
_cell.angle_beta   90.00
_cell.angle_gamma   90.00
#
_symmetry.space_group_name_H-M   'P 1'
#
loop_
_entity.id
_entity.type
_entity.pdbx_description
1 polymer ?
#
loop_
_entity_poly.entity_id
_entity_poly.type
_entity_poly.pdbx_seq_one_letter_code
_entity_poly.pdbx_strand_id
1 'polypeptide(L)'
;TRKNFNTIVLFLVWALFFFTPTALVGGFSPVILAFGNSLTAGFGVADAQSYPSRLQKIITENGYPHKVINGGVSGDTTAGGVRRIKWLMKHDPEIVILELGANDGLRGLSLEEMESNLEQIIDICKESGAKVLLTGMRIPPNYGEEYTVEFEKTFIRLAEKHKLPLVPFFLEGVAGIREHTQP
;
A
#
# COMPACT_ATOMS: atom_id res chain seq x y z
N THR A 1 49.53 40.79 20.07
CA THR A 1 48.35 40.32 20.85
C THR A 1 47.00 40.78 20.25
N ARG A 2 46.96 41.93 19.54
CA ARG A 2 45.68 42.42 18.91
C ARG A 2 45.29 41.68 17.60
N LYS A 3 46.26 41.16 16.86
CA LYS A 3 46.00 40.43 15.60
C LYS A 3 45.31 39.07 15.79
N ASN A 4 45.59 38.38 16.91
CA ASN A 4 44.98 37.04 17.16
C ASN A 4 43.53 37.10 17.64
N PHE A 5 43.11 38.22 18.27
CA PHE A 5 41.75 38.37 18.74
C PHE A 5 40.74 38.56 17.60
N ASN A 6 41.11 39.37 16.59
CA ASN A 6 40.23 39.55 15.40
C ASN A 6 40.09 38.30 14.56
N THR A 7 41.11 37.44 14.47
CA THR A 7 41.07 36.20 13.73
C THR A 7 40.16 35.16 14.41
N ILE A 8 40.19 35.11 15.75
CA ILE A 8 39.31 34.21 16.53
C ILE A 8 37.84 34.63 16.44
N VAL A 9 37.55 35.94 16.49
CA VAL A 9 36.19 36.48 16.34
C VAL A 9 35.65 36.22 14.94
N LEU A 10 36.45 36.34 13.87
CA LEU A 10 36.04 36.00 12.52
C LEU A 10 35.76 34.50 12.35
N PHE A 11 36.54 33.63 12.99
CA PHE A 11 36.30 32.17 12.95
C PHE A 11 35.02 31.76 13.71
N LEU A 12 34.73 32.42 14.84
CA LEU A 12 33.48 32.16 15.58
C LEU A 12 32.24 32.65 14.84
N VAL A 13 32.30 33.76 14.13
CA VAL A 13 31.19 34.24 13.29
C VAL A 13 30.99 33.33 12.08
N TRP A 14 32.07 32.77 11.49
CA TRP A 14 31.96 31.81 10.39
C TRP A 14 31.40 30.46 10.84
N ALA A 15 31.73 29.99 12.03
CA ALA A 15 31.19 28.76 12.60
C ALA A 15 29.69 28.87 12.92
N LEU A 16 29.17 30.06 13.23
CA LEU A 16 27.73 30.28 13.46
C LEU A 16 26.90 30.28 12.17
N PHE A 17 27.53 30.55 11.00
CA PHE A 17 26.83 30.47 9.71
C PHE A 17 26.71 29.05 9.14
N PHE A 18 27.47 28.08 9.66
CA PHE A 18 27.34 26.66 9.25
C PHE A 18 26.43 25.84 10.15
N PHE A 19 25.97 26.38 11.28
CA PHE A 19 24.85 25.84 12.04
C PHE A 19 23.55 26.53 11.56
N THR A 20 23.19 26.32 10.29
CA THR A 20 21.78 26.42 9.96
C THR A 20 21.10 25.34 10.77
N PRO A 21 20.18 25.67 11.71
CA PRO A 21 19.30 24.66 12.20
C PRO A 21 18.63 24.13 10.93
N THR A 22 18.83 22.84 10.62
CA THR A 22 17.92 22.13 9.74
C THR A 22 16.57 22.39 10.38
N ALA A 23 15.82 23.35 9.80
CA ALA A 23 14.45 23.57 10.16
C ALA A 23 13.85 22.18 10.17
N LEU A 24 13.32 21.75 11.30
CA LEU A 24 12.30 20.73 11.34
C LEU A 24 11.20 21.27 10.41
N VAL A 25 11.35 21.00 9.12
CA VAL A 25 10.24 21.06 8.19
C VAL A 25 9.24 20.12 8.84
N GLY A 26 8.16 20.68 9.33
CA GLY A 26 7.08 19.94 9.95
C GLY A 26 6.74 18.82 8.99
N GLY A 27 7.26 17.61 9.29
CA GLY A 27 7.38 16.56 8.30
C GLY A 27 6.00 16.06 7.97
N PHE A 28 5.53 16.35 6.77
CA PHE A 28 4.49 15.55 6.15
C PHE A 28 5.03 14.13 6.10
N SER A 29 4.51 13.26 6.96
CA SER A 29 4.84 11.85 6.89
C SER A 29 4.21 11.31 5.61
N PRO A 30 5.01 10.77 4.65
CA PRO A 30 4.46 10.20 3.44
C PRO A 30 3.47 9.08 3.81
N VAL A 31 2.44 8.90 3.00
CA VAL A 31 1.36 7.97 3.30
C VAL A 31 1.48 6.71 2.46
N ILE A 32 1.30 5.56 3.11
CA ILE A 32 1.02 4.27 2.45
C ILE A 32 -0.46 3.98 2.66
N LEU A 33 -1.24 3.93 1.60
CA LEU A 33 -2.63 3.52 1.64
C LEU A 33 -2.73 2.01 1.43
N ALA A 34 -3.14 1.27 2.45
CA ALA A 34 -3.54 -0.11 2.31
C ALA A 34 -5.00 -0.14 1.85
N PHE A 35 -5.24 -0.41 0.57
CA PHE A 35 -6.54 -0.34 -0.08
C PHE A 35 -7.03 -1.73 -0.47
N GLY A 36 -8.07 -2.23 0.19
CA GLY A 36 -8.48 -3.62 -0.01
C GLY A 36 -9.81 -3.98 0.61
N ASN A 37 -10.00 -5.29 0.77
CA ASN A 37 -11.22 -5.90 1.28
C ASN A 37 -11.11 -6.25 2.80
N SER A 38 -11.67 -7.40 3.21
CA SER A 38 -11.65 -7.89 4.59
C SER A 38 -10.23 -8.22 5.11
N LEU A 39 -9.32 -8.64 4.25
CA LEU A 39 -7.93 -8.91 4.63
C LEU A 39 -7.22 -7.61 5.03
N THR A 40 -7.44 -6.55 4.28
CA THR A 40 -6.95 -5.21 4.59
C THR A 40 -7.64 -4.63 5.83
N ALA A 41 -8.98 -4.79 5.93
CA ALA A 41 -9.74 -4.32 7.08
C ALA A 41 -9.31 -4.97 8.40
N GLY A 42 -8.74 -6.18 8.35
CA GLY A 42 -8.41 -6.97 9.55
C GLY A 42 -9.63 -7.67 10.13
N PHE A 43 -10.54 -8.14 9.26
CA PHE A 43 -11.75 -8.85 9.70
C PHE A 43 -11.39 -10.11 10.51
N GLY A 44 -12.00 -10.22 11.70
CA GLY A 44 -11.81 -11.37 12.59
C GLY A 44 -10.51 -11.36 13.42
N VAL A 45 -9.70 -10.32 13.34
CA VAL A 45 -8.51 -10.13 14.18
C VAL A 45 -8.57 -8.78 14.92
N ALA A 46 -7.81 -8.65 16.01
CA ALA A 46 -7.68 -7.34 16.67
C ALA A 46 -6.96 -6.35 15.74
N ASP A 47 -7.28 -5.06 15.83
CA ASP A 47 -6.72 -4.00 14.98
C ASP A 47 -5.18 -4.05 14.89
N ALA A 48 -4.51 -4.26 16.02
CA ALA A 48 -3.04 -4.38 16.06
C ALA A 48 -2.49 -5.62 15.34
N GLN A 49 -3.34 -6.57 14.98
CA GLN A 49 -2.98 -7.81 14.28
C GLN A 49 -3.27 -7.72 12.77
N SER A 50 -4.02 -6.72 12.32
CA SER A 50 -4.23 -6.49 10.89
C SER A 50 -2.91 -6.25 10.17
N TYR A 51 -2.81 -6.64 8.89
CA TYR A 51 -1.55 -6.44 8.17
C TYR A 51 -1.17 -4.95 8.04
N PRO A 52 -2.09 -3.98 7.87
CA PRO A 52 -1.69 -2.58 7.83
C PRO A 52 -1.06 -2.11 9.14
N SER A 53 -1.59 -2.55 10.29
CA SER A 53 -1.01 -2.23 11.61
C SER A 53 0.35 -2.90 11.82
N ARG A 54 0.51 -4.15 11.37
CA ARG A 54 1.79 -4.85 11.39
C ARG A 54 2.82 -4.19 10.49
N LEU A 55 2.42 -3.78 9.28
CA LEU A 55 3.26 -3.00 8.37
C LEU A 55 3.71 -1.69 9.02
N GLN A 56 2.77 -0.94 9.62
CA GLN A 56 3.11 0.30 10.34
C GLN A 56 4.18 0.07 11.40
N LYS A 57 4.05 -0.99 12.18
CA LYS A 57 5.04 -1.35 13.20
C LYS A 57 6.41 -1.61 12.57
N ILE A 58 6.47 -2.47 11.54
CA ILE A 58 7.72 -2.84 10.87
C ILE A 58 8.42 -1.62 10.27
N ILE A 59 7.70 -0.77 9.53
CA ILE A 59 8.32 0.41 8.91
C ILE A 59 8.80 1.43 9.95
N THR A 60 8.09 1.58 11.06
CA THR A 60 8.50 2.45 12.17
C THR A 60 9.77 1.92 12.85
N GLU A 61 9.82 0.62 13.14
CA GLU A 61 11.00 -0.04 13.73
C GLU A 61 12.24 0.04 12.83
N ASN A 62 12.05 0.13 11.51
CA ASN A 62 13.11 0.31 10.52
C ASN A 62 13.41 1.78 10.18
N GLY A 63 12.82 2.73 10.91
CA GLY A 63 13.11 4.16 10.76
C GLY A 63 12.49 4.85 9.55
N TYR A 64 11.54 4.21 8.86
CA TYR A 64 10.82 4.86 7.76
C TYR A 64 9.75 5.84 8.29
N PRO A 65 9.62 7.05 7.71
CA PRO A 65 8.72 8.09 8.21
C PRO A 65 7.25 7.89 7.80
N HIS A 66 6.94 6.85 7.03
CA HIS A 66 5.63 6.64 6.45
C HIS A 66 4.54 6.33 7.48
N LYS A 67 3.34 6.86 7.21
CA LYS A 67 2.11 6.50 7.93
C LYS A 67 1.29 5.54 7.07
N VAL A 68 0.87 4.41 7.64
CA VAL A 68 -0.05 3.49 6.98
C VAL A 68 -1.50 3.87 7.29
N ILE A 69 -2.31 4.04 6.26
CA ILE A 69 -3.76 4.25 6.37
C ILE A 69 -4.44 2.95 5.95
N ASN A 70 -5.27 2.41 6.83
CA ASN A 70 -6.11 1.26 6.52
C ASN A 70 -7.36 1.71 5.77
N GLY A 71 -7.43 1.41 4.49
CA GLY A 71 -8.56 1.66 3.59
C GLY A 71 -9.31 0.36 3.24
N GLY A 72 -9.26 -0.66 4.10
CA GLY A 72 -9.98 -1.92 3.89
C GLY A 72 -11.47 -1.82 4.19
N VAL A 73 -12.30 -2.51 3.41
CA VAL A 73 -13.74 -2.65 3.63
C VAL A 73 -14.13 -4.11 3.43
N SER A 74 -14.60 -4.76 4.50
CA SER A 74 -15.00 -6.18 4.44
C SER A 74 -16.09 -6.43 3.41
N GLY A 75 -15.89 -7.47 2.58
CA GLY A 75 -16.82 -7.85 1.51
C GLY A 75 -16.73 -6.99 0.25
N ASP A 76 -15.83 -6.01 0.19
CA ASP A 76 -15.70 -5.13 -0.97
C ASP A 76 -15.22 -5.88 -2.21
N THR A 77 -15.81 -5.51 -3.36
CA THR A 77 -15.42 -5.96 -4.70
C THR A 77 -14.63 -4.85 -5.40
N THR A 78 -14.08 -5.17 -6.56
CA THR A 78 -13.39 -4.16 -7.39
C THR A 78 -14.32 -3.01 -7.77
N ALA A 79 -15.60 -3.27 -8.08
CA ALA A 79 -16.61 -2.25 -8.34
C ALA A 79 -16.86 -1.34 -7.11
N GLY A 80 -16.82 -1.89 -5.89
CA GLY A 80 -16.86 -1.11 -4.65
C GLY A 80 -15.61 -0.25 -4.50
N GLY A 81 -14.44 -0.79 -4.81
CA GLY A 81 -13.18 -0.08 -4.83
C GLY A 81 -13.19 1.16 -5.72
N VAL A 82 -13.67 1.02 -6.97
CA VAL A 82 -13.80 2.15 -7.92
C VAL A 82 -14.60 3.32 -7.32
N ARG A 83 -15.70 3.02 -6.61
CA ARG A 83 -16.56 4.07 -6.04
C ARG A 83 -15.90 4.88 -4.92
N ARG A 84 -14.91 4.31 -4.20
CA ARG A 84 -14.32 4.95 -3.02
C ARG A 84 -12.86 5.37 -3.14
N ILE A 85 -12.13 4.88 -4.17
CA ILE A 85 -10.70 5.20 -4.30
C ILE A 85 -10.44 6.71 -4.37
N LYS A 86 -11.22 7.47 -5.14
CA LYS A 86 -11.05 8.93 -5.28
C LYS A 86 -11.14 9.68 -3.95
N TRP A 87 -11.98 9.18 -3.03
CA TRP A 87 -12.07 9.78 -1.70
C TRP A 87 -10.82 9.50 -0.86
N LEU A 88 -10.25 8.30 -0.96
CA LEU A 88 -9.05 7.91 -0.23
C LEU A 88 -7.78 8.58 -0.78
N MET A 89 -7.74 8.89 -2.08
CA MET A 89 -6.62 9.66 -2.68
C MET A 89 -6.47 11.07 -2.10
N LYS A 90 -7.48 11.61 -1.39
CA LYS A 90 -7.36 12.88 -0.65
C LYS A 90 -6.34 12.85 0.49
N HIS A 91 -5.90 11.67 0.90
CA HIS A 91 -4.81 11.51 1.87
C HIS A 91 -3.41 11.67 1.24
N ASP A 92 -3.34 11.95 -0.07
CA ASP A 92 -2.11 12.14 -0.83
C ASP A 92 -1.10 10.99 -0.63
N PRO A 93 -1.50 9.72 -0.88
CA PRO A 93 -0.63 8.59 -0.64
C PRO A 93 0.53 8.54 -1.65
N GLU A 94 1.74 8.35 -1.16
CA GLU A 94 2.92 8.06 -2.00
C GLU A 94 2.85 6.64 -2.57
N ILE A 95 2.31 5.70 -1.78
CA ILE A 95 2.21 4.29 -2.15
C ILE A 95 0.78 3.81 -1.86
N VAL A 96 0.21 3.07 -2.81
CA VAL A 96 -1.05 2.33 -2.65
C VAL A 96 -0.78 0.84 -2.75
N ILE A 97 -1.09 0.08 -1.70
CA ILE A 97 -1.13 -1.38 -1.74
C ILE A 97 -2.56 -1.75 -2.16
N LEU A 98 -2.72 -2.25 -3.38
CA LEU A 98 -4.04 -2.59 -3.95
C LEU A 98 -4.33 -4.08 -3.74
N GLU A 99 -5.23 -4.38 -2.79
CA GLU A 99 -5.65 -5.73 -2.41
C GLU A 99 -7.17 -5.88 -2.63
N LEU A 100 -7.59 -6.06 -3.88
CA LEU A 100 -8.99 -6.29 -4.29
C LEU A 100 -9.07 -7.38 -5.36
N GLY A 101 -10.28 -7.87 -5.61
CA GLY A 101 -10.58 -8.91 -6.61
C GLY A 101 -10.97 -10.25 -6.00
N ALA A 102 -10.53 -10.56 -4.77
CA ALA A 102 -10.87 -11.83 -4.12
C ALA A 102 -12.38 -12.05 -4.02
N ASN A 103 -13.14 -11.01 -3.62
CA ASN A 103 -14.60 -11.11 -3.52
C ASN A 103 -15.30 -11.21 -4.89
N ASP A 104 -14.70 -10.66 -5.94
CA ASP A 104 -15.20 -10.83 -7.32
C ASP A 104 -15.05 -12.30 -7.72
N GLY A 105 -13.86 -12.88 -7.55
CA GLY A 105 -13.60 -14.28 -7.84
C GLY A 105 -14.46 -15.25 -7.01
N LEU A 106 -14.53 -15.04 -5.69
CA LEU A 106 -15.34 -15.88 -4.79
C LEU A 106 -16.85 -15.81 -5.04
N ARG A 107 -17.33 -14.77 -5.72
CA ARG A 107 -18.74 -14.64 -6.14
C ARG A 107 -18.98 -15.06 -7.58
N GLY A 108 -17.94 -15.51 -8.29
CA GLY A 108 -18.03 -15.90 -9.69
C GLY A 108 -18.43 -14.75 -10.62
N LEU A 109 -17.99 -13.51 -10.29
CA LEU A 109 -18.30 -12.33 -11.12
C LEU A 109 -17.45 -12.32 -12.40
N SER A 110 -17.81 -11.47 -13.35
CA SER A 110 -17.06 -11.30 -14.60
C SER A 110 -15.62 -10.89 -14.32
N LEU A 111 -14.67 -11.67 -14.82
CA LEU A 111 -13.24 -11.35 -14.72
C LEU A 111 -12.87 -10.16 -15.60
N GLU A 112 -13.56 -9.94 -16.69
CA GLU A 112 -13.38 -8.77 -17.55
C GLU A 112 -13.78 -7.48 -16.81
N GLU A 113 -14.92 -7.50 -16.11
CA GLU A 113 -15.33 -6.35 -15.29
C GLU A 113 -14.37 -6.13 -14.11
N MET A 114 -13.91 -7.21 -13.46
CA MET A 114 -12.92 -7.16 -12.40
C MET A 114 -11.61 -6.51 -12.89
N GLU A 115 -11.10 -6.95 -14.05
CA GLU A 115 -9.89 -6.40 -14.67
C GLU A 115 -10.06 -4.91 -15.00
N SER A 116 -11.16 -4.53 -15.64
CA SER A 116 -11.49 -3.14 -15.97
C SER A 116 -11.58 -2.25 -14.72
N ASN A 117 -12.20 -2.74 -13.65
CA ASN A 117 -12.29 -2.01 -12.38
C ASN A 117 -10.92 -1.83 -11.72
N LEU A 118 -10.09 -2.89 -11.67
CA LEU A 118 -8.73 -2.81 -11.13
C LEU A 118 -7.88 -1.84 -11.95
N GLU A 119 -7.98 -1.87 -13.28
CA GLU A 119 -7.30 -0.94 -14.16
C GLU A 119 -7.69 0.52 -13.86
N GLN A 120 -8.98 0.79 -13.73
CA GLN A 120 -9.47 2.13 -13.40
C GLN A 120 -8.95 2.62 -12.04
N ILE A 121 -8.85 1.74 -11.04
CA ILE A 121 -8.26 2.06 -9.73
C ILE A 121 -6.77 2.39 -9.89
N ILE A 122 -6.03 1.57 -10.64
CA ILE A 122 -4.59 1.77 -10.91
C ILE A 122 -4.36 3.13 -11.58
N ASP A 123 -5.16 3.46 -12.59
CA ASP A 123 -5.04 4.73 -13.33
C ASP A 123 -5.31 5.93 -12.41
N ILE A 124 -6.37 5.90 -11.60
CA ILE A 124 -6.66 6.94 -10.61
C ILE A 124 -5.48 7.15 -9.65
N CYS A 125 -4.87 6.06 -9.15
CA CYS A 125 -3.71 6.14 -8.27
C CYS A 125 -2.50 6.78 -8.98
N LYS A 126 -2.20 6.33 -10.20
CA LYS A 126 -1.06 6.83 -10.99
C LYS A 126 -1.24 8.28 -11.42
N GLU A 127 -2.45 8.68 -11.83
CA GLU A 127 -2.79 10.07 -12.15
C GLU A 127 -2.59 11.02 -10.95
N SER A 128 -2.79 10.50 -9.74
CA SER A 128 -2.52 11.23 -8.49
C SER A 128 -1.03 11.22 -8.08
N GLY A 129 -0.15 10.58 -8.85
CA GLY A 129 1.28 10.48 -8.56
C GLY A 129 1.67 9.33 -7.61
N ALA A 130 0.71 8.52 -7.16
CA ALA A 130 0.99 7.40 -6.25
C ALA A 130 1.63 6.21 -6.99
N LYS A 131 2.57 5.53 -6.33
CA LYS A 131 3.09 4.24 -6.75
C LYS A 131 2.12 3.13 -6.31
N VAL A 132 1.85 2.18 -7.19
CA VAL A 132 0.94 1.06 -6.87
C VAL A 132 1.73 -0.23 -6.70
N LEU A 133 1.53 -0.91 -5.57
CA LEU A 133 1.90 -2.31 -5.36
C LEU A 133 0.63 -3.14 -5.52
N LEU A 134 0.56 -3.94 -6.58
CA LEU A 134 -0.57 -4.84 -6.82
C LEU A 134 -0.37 -6.15 -6.04
N THR A 135 -1.44 -6.66 -5.42
CA THR A 135 -1.42 -7.96 -4.77
C THR A 135 -2.36 -8.91 -5.49
N GLY A 136 -1.80 -10.02 -5.99
CA GLY A 136 -2.55 -11.09 -6.62
C GLY A 136 -3.21 -12.00 -5.59
N MET A 137 -4.26 -12.69 -6.03
CA MET A 137 -5.03 -13.63 -5.23
C MET A 137 -5.25 -14.94 -5.99
N ARG A 138 -5.61 -15.98 -5.25
CA ARG A 138 -6.07 -17.26 -5.76
C ARG A 138 -7.43 -17.58 -5.17
N ILE A 139 -8.24 -18.30 -5.93
CA ILE A 139 -9.54 -18.81 -5.50
C ILE A 139 -9.53 -20.33 -5.50
N PRO A 140 -10.40 -20.97 -4.70
CA PRO A 140 -10.47 -22.43 -4.65
C PRO A 140 -10.80 -23.06 -6.02
N PRO A 141 -10.31 -24.28 -6.30
CA PRO A 141 -10.45 -24.92 -7.63
C PRO A 141 -11.89 -25.33 -7.98
N ASN A 142 -12.79 -25.32 -7.01
CA ASN A 142 -14.20 -25.67 -7.24
C ASN A 142 -14.98 -24.67 -8.11
N TYR A 143 -14.38 -23.55 -8.50
CA TYR A 143 -14.93 -22.60 -9.48
C TYR A 143 -14.67 -23.01 -10.94
N GLY A 144 -13.96 -24.12 -11.17
CA GLY A 144 -13.54 -24.60 -12.48
C GLY A 144 -12.14 -24.09 -12.86
N GLU A 145 -11.40 -24.98 -13.55
CA GLU A 145 -9.98 -24.71 -13.88
C GLU A 145 -9.81 -23.46 -14.76
N GLU A 146 -10.64 -23.33 -15.78
CA GLU A 146 -10.59 -22.18 -16.70
C GLU A 146 -10.74 -20.86 -15.96
N TYR A 147 -11.76 -20.74 -15.10
CA TYR A 147 -12.03 -19.52 -14.33
C TYR A 147 -10.94 -19.24 -13.31
N THR A 148 -10.45 -20.24 -12.59
CA THR A 148 -9.40 -20.05 -11.57
C THR A 148 -8.06 -19.64 -12.18
N VAL A 149 -7.68 -20.25 -13.29
CA VAL A 149 -6.45 -19.88 -14.02
C VAL A 149 -6.55 -18.47 -14.60
N GLU A 150 -7.69 -18.13 -15.19
CA GLU A 150 -7.89 -16.79 -15.76
C GLU A 150 -7.95 -15.70 -14.68
N PHE A 151 -8.55 -16.01 -13.53
CA PHE A 151 -8.54 -15.12 -12.36
C PHE A 151 -7.10 -14.76 -11.93
N GLU A 152 -6.21 -15.74 -11.79
CA GLU A 152 -4.82 -15.47 -11.43
C GLU A 152 -4.08 -14.66 -12.51
N LYS A 153 -4.29 -14.99 -13.79
CA LYS A 153 -3.68 -14.30 -14.93
C LYS A 153 -4.07 -12.83 -15.04
N THR A 154 -5.26 -12.46 -14.58
CA THR A 154 -5.72 -11.08 -14.58
C THR A 154 -4.75 -10.15 -13.83
N PHE A 155 -4.26 -10.56 -12.66
CA PHE A 155 -3.29 -9.77 -11.89
C PHE A 155 -1.95 -9.67 -12.58
N ILE A 156 -1.50 -10.75 -13.24
CA ILE A 156 -0.23 -10.77 -13.98
C ILE A 156 -0.31 -9.81 -15.17
N ARG A 157 -1.39 -9.88 -15.98
CA ARG A 157 -1.59 -8.98 -17.12
C ARG A 157 -1.62 -7.52 -16.71
N LEU A 158 -2.32 -7.18 -15.63
CA LEU A 158 -2.38 -5.81 -15.11
C LEU A 158 -1.00 -5.33 -14.65
N ALA A 159 -0.25 -6.17 -13.92
CA ALA A 159 1.08 -5.84 -13.47
C ALA A 159 2.03 -5.58 -14.64
N GLU A 160 2.02 -6.43 -15.67
CA GLU A 160 2.82 -6.27 -16.89
C GLU A 160 2.42 -5.02 -17.68
N LYS A 161 1.11 -4.84 -17.95
CA LYS A 161 0.57 -3.70 -18.70
C LYS A 161 0.94 -2.37 -18.08
N HIS A 162 0.82 -2.25 -16.76
CA HIS A 162 1.05 -1.01 -16.02
C HIS A 162 2.46 -0.90 -15.43
N LYS A 163 3.32 -1.94 -15.62
CA LYS A 163 4.70 -2.06 -15.08
C LYS A 163 4.71 -1.90 -13.55
N LEU A 164 3.82 -2.62 -12.88
CA LEU A 164 3.68 -2.58 -11.43
C LEU A 164 4.48 -3.69 -10.76
N PRO A 165 5.04 -3.45 -9.56
CA PRO A 165 5.43 -4.53 -8.68
C PRO A 165 4.19 -5.35 -8.31
N LEU A 166 4.35 -6.68 -8.33
CA LEU A 166 3.28 -7.63 -8.01
C LEU A 166 3.72 -8.56 -6.88
N VAL A 167 2.87 -8.70 -5.87
CA VAL A 167 2.90 -9.83 -4.95
C VAL A 167 2.04 -10.92 -5.59
N PRO A 168 2.57 -12.02 -6.12
CA PRO A 168 1.80 -12.96 -6.95
C PRO A 168 0.64 -13.62 -6.22
N PHE A 169 0.83 -13.93 -4.94
CA PHE A 169 -0.21 -14.47 -4.07
C PHE A 169 -0.09 -13.87 -2.67
N PHE A 170 -1.03 -13.00 -2.31
CA PHE A 170 -0.97 -12.26 -1.05
C PHE A 170 -1.04 -13.15 0.20
N LEU A 171 -1.73 -14.29 0.11
CA LEU A 171 -1.87 -15.26 1.20
C LEU A 171 -0.87 -16.44 1.12
N GLU A 172 0.24 -16.27 0.39
CA GLU A 172 1.26 -17.31 0.32
C GLU A 172 1.82 -17.62 1.72
N GLY A 173 1.92 -18.92 2.05
CA GLY A 173 2.34 -19.37 3.39
C GLY A 173 1.30 -19.19 4.49
N VAL A 174 0.08 -18.75 4.17
CA VAL A 174 -1.05 -18.59 5.11
C VAL A 174 -2.24 -19.41 4.69
N ALA A 175 -2.68 -19.29 3.42
CA ALA A 175 -3.85 -19.99 2.94
C ALA A 175 -3.69 -21.52 3.00
N GLY A 176 -4.70 -22.21 3.54
CA GLY A 176 -4.68 -23.66 3.68
C GLY A 176 -3.88 -24.19 4.87
N ILE A 177 -3.21 -23.33 5.62
CA ILE A 177 -2.53 -23.72 6.86
C ILE A 177 -3.48 -23.47 8.03
N ARG A 178 -3.93 -24.57 8.69
CA ARG A 178 -4.97 -24.51 9.72
C ARG A 178 -4.64 -23.58 10.88
N GLU A 179 -3.36 -23.54 11.27
CA GLU A 179 -2.85 -22.71 12.37
C GLU A 179 -2.84 -21.20 12.02
N HIS A 180 -2.90 -20.86 10.73
CA HIS A 180 -2.85 -19.49 10.21
C HIS A 180 -4.21 -18.98 9.74
N THR A 181 -5.23 -19.84 9.74
CA THR A 181 -6.60 -19.49 9.31
C THR A 181 -7.54 -19.40 10.51
N GLN A 182 -8.54 -18.53 10.40
CA GLN A 182 -9.60 -18.44 11.39
C GLN A 182 -10.48 -19.72 11.34
N PRO A 183 -11.08 -20.13 12.46
CA PRO A 183 -11.98 -21.28 12.52
C PRO A 183 -13.24 -21.06 11.69
#